data_bea4bad9b0d5cd4c5ba6da04aa7d4b16
#
_entry.id   bea4bad9b0d5cd4c5ba6da04aa7d4b16
#
_cell.length_a   1.000
_cell.length_b   1.000
_cell.length_c   1.000
_cell.angle_alpha   90.00
_cell.angle_beta   90.00
_cell.angle_gamma   90.00
#
_symmetry.space_group_name_H-M   'P 1'
#
loop_
_entity.id
_entity.type
_entity.pdbx_description
1 polymer ?
#
loop_
_entity_poly.entity_id
_entity_poly.type
_entity_poly.pdbx_seq_one_letter_code
_entity_poly.pdbx_strand_id
1 'polypeptide(L)'
;VRYIDVTCPTARDLGDLLADATAGGKRANGVAAGAASEDSPDDTAVAPAAADQDAAQEDTERAGGEGAPDGGGHGGRPSARPGGSAGLAGLPGRVVTGAGRGLAAHWQFGVVVAVAVALRCVVMLGYRPILWYSDSYNYIADAVDHIPDVVRSSGYPFFLLALLPLHSLTLVAALQALMGVLMGVAIYAVLRRRGLPWWGATLPALPVLFDVFELQLEHMVMSDVLFIFLITVAVAALCWFDQPPVTVSVIAGLMIGYAAIVRTVGEPLLAVVVVALLLRRVNWKRVAVLLLAGLVPIVGYMAWYHSFYGQYALDGASGTFLYSRVSSFSECAKMPNLAPDLKVLCDPRPPDQRPSSQEYIWSDSTPLVKISGSNQFSKHADSIAGQFAKDAIEAQPVAYAEAVLTDLGHTFSWNRTRSDITGSGPSFRFEAHVTPVTKNSTLWWVLYYAQDKHGLEDYAGPGLGQPTVVQPYSSFMIAYQKVFYLRGTLLGVILLIGAAGIIARWRRWGGLALLPWAVAAALVVLPPMTAGFSYRYVLAAVPLACLAAGLA
;
A
#
# COMPACT_ATOMS: atom_id res chain seq x y z
N VAL A 1 -2.61 -23.90 21.57
CA VAL A 1 -2.64 -23.41 20.19
C VAL A 1 -2.21 -24.57 19.32
N ARG A 2 -3.16 -25.23 18.63
CA ARG A 2 -2.84 -26.31 17.69
C ARG A 2 -2.39 -25.66 16.39
N TYR A 3 -1.18 -25.97 15.97
CA TYR A 3 -0.71 -25.72 14.61
C TYR A 3 -1.67 -26.41 13.64
N ILE A 4 -2.34 -25.64 12.80
CA ILE A 4 -3.06 -26.17 11.65
C ILE A 4 -2.07 -26.11 10.51
N ASP A 5 -1.56 -27.29 10.09
CA ASP A 5 -0.80 -27.44 8.86
C ASP A 5 -1.73 -27.05 7.69
N VAL A 6 -1.53 -25.88 7.13
CA VAL A 6 -2.17 -25.49 5.88
C VAL A 6 -1.39 -26.16 4.75
N THR A 7 -1.68 -27.44 4.53
CA THR A 7 -1.24 -28.15 3.34
C THR A 7 -2.18 -27.78 2.19
N CYS A 8 -1.64 -27.17 1.16
CA CYS A 8 -2.37 -27.00 -0.11
C CYS A 8 -2.71 -28.39 -0.64
N PRO A 9 -3.99 -28.75 -0.92
CA PRO A 9 -4.36 -30.08 -1.36
C PRO A 9 -3.72 -30.40 -2.71
N THR A 10 -3.20 -31.60 -2.82
CA THR A 10 -2.67 -32.11 -4.08
C THR A 10 -3.80 -32.38 -5.08
N ALA A 11 -3.48 -32.45 -6.37
CA ALA A 11 -4.45 -32.81 -7.41
C ALA A 11 -5.19 -34.14 -7.13
N ARG A 12 -4.64 -35.02 -6.28
CA ARG A 12 -5.27 -36.23 -5.80
C ARG A 12 -6.36 -35.96 -4.77
N ASP A 13 -6.09 -35.06 -3.81
CA ASP A 13 -7.08 -34.67 -2.79
C ASP A 13 -8.25 -33.93 -3.44
N LEU A 14 -7.99 -33.19 -4.53
CA LEU A 14 -9.01 -32.59 -5.38
C LEU A 14 -9.88 -33.65 -6.10
N GLY A 15 -9.28 -34.70 -6.57
CA GLY A 15 -9.97 -35.81 -7.22
C GLY A 15 -10.92 -36.55 -6.30
N ASP A 16 -10.50 -36.82 -5.07
CA ASP A 16 -11.28 -37.50 -4.04
C ASP A 16 -12.43 -36.63 -3.51
N LEU A 17 -12.21 -35.31 -3.36
CA LEU A 17 -13.25 -34.34 -3.00
C LEU A 17 -14.31 -34.15 -4.08
N LEU A 18 -13.92 -34.20 -5.36
CA LEU A 18 -14.86 -34.17 -6.49
C LEU A 18 -15.66 -35.47 -6.59
N ALA A 19 -15.07 -36.61 -6.22
CA ALA A 19 -15.77 -37.91 -6.19
C ALA A 19 -16.81 -37.94 -5.08
N ASP A 20 -16.52 -37.39 -3.91
CA ASP A 20 -17.45 -37.29 -2.77
C ASP A 20 -18.60 -36.30 -3.04
N ALA A 21 -18.34 -35.17 -3.68
CA ALA A 21 -19.37 -34.21 -4.07
C ALA A 21 -20.34 -34.74 -5.12
N THR A 22 -19.87 -35.65 -6.01
CA THR A 22 -20.73 -36.34 -6.99
C THR A 22 -21.49 -37.51 -6.40
N ALA A 23 -20.98 -38.17 -5.34
CA ALA A 23 -21.65 -39.23 -4.62
C ALA A 23 -22.78 -38.71 -3.68
N GLY A 24 -22.59 -37.53 -3.10
CA GLY A 24 -23.60 -36.84 -2.26
C GLY A 24 -24.84 -36.37 -3.03
N GLY A 25 -24.70 -36.05 -4.32
CA GLY A 25 -25.80 -35.60 -5.18
C GLY A 25 -26.81 -36.69 -5.58
N LYS A 26 -26.49 -37.96 -5.38
CA LYS A 26 -27.39 -39.10 -5.72
C LYS A 26 -28.26 -39.61 -4.56
N ARG A 27 -28.11 -39.06 -3.33
CA ARG A 27 -28.92 -39.48 -2.17
C ARG A 27 -30.06 -38.55 -1.79
N ALA A 28 -30.25 -37.43 -2.49
CA ALA A 28 -31.29 -36.42 -2.15
C ALA A 28 -32.59 -36.52 -2.95
N ASN A 29 -32.78 -37.56 -3.80
CA ASN A 29 -34.03 -37.76 -4.56
C ASN A 29 -34.69 -39.09 -4.19
N GLY A 30 -35.27 -39.15 -3.02
CA GLY A 30 -36.11 -40.27 -2.66
C GLY A 30 -36.46 -40.27 -1.19
N VAL A 31 -37.44 -39.49 -0.81
CA VAL A 31 -38.55 -39.78 0.13
C VAL A 31 -39.43 -38.52 0.15
N ALA A 32 -40.59 -38.63 -0.45
CA ALA A 32 -41.74 -37.78 -0.20
C ALA A 32 -42.85 -38.68 0.36
N ALA A 33 -43.63 -38.11 1.28
CA ALA A 33 -44.93 -38.56 1.77
C ALA A 33 -44.96 -39.22 3.16
N GLY A 34 -45.72 -38.59 4.04
CA GLY A 34 -46.25 -39.20 5.27
C GLY A 34 -46.36 -38.23 6.46
N ALA A 35 -47.33 -37.39 6.42
CA ALA A 35 -48.42 -37.06 7.35
C ALA A 35 -48.18 -37.04 8.88
N ALA A 36 -48.53 -35.89 9.42
CA ALA A 36 -49.46 -35.64 10.56
C ALA A 36 -48.99 -35.71 12.00
N SER A 37 -49.27 -34.63 12.67
CA SER A 37 -49.97 -34.39 13.93
C SER A 37 -49.15 -34.20 15.22
N GLU A 38 -49.47 -33.04 15.82
CA GLU A 38 -49.78 -32.81 17.28
C GLU A 38 -48.62 -32.99 18.28
N ASP A 39 -48.21 -32.01 19.01
CA ASP A 39 -48.86 -31.33 20.13
C ASP A 39 -47.90 -30.29 20.75
N SER A 40 -48.43 -29.16 21.05
CA SER A 40 -47.94 -28.22 22.08
C SER A 40 -48.62 -28.61 23.40
N PRO A 41 -48.24 -28.24 24.63
CA PRO A 41 -48.08 -26.86 25.07
C PRO A 41 -47.11 -26.59 26.27
N ASP A 42 -47.02 -25.29 26.53
CA ASP A 42 -47.02 -24.57 27.82
C ASP A 42 -45.74 -24.33 28.65
N ASP A 43 -45.62 -23.01 28.81
CA ASP A 43 -45.42 -22.23 30.05
C ASP A 43 -44.06 -22.30 30.78
N THR A 44 -43.42 -21.21 30.98
CA THR A 44 -43.71 -20.13 31.94
C THR A 44 -42.70 -19.00 31.89
N ALA A 45 -43.23 -17.81 31.89
CA ALA A 45 -42.63 -16.54 32.17
C ALA A 45 -42.03 -16.45 33.59
N VAL A 46 -41.03 -15.61 33.79
CA VAL A 46 -40.93 -14.62 34.90
C VAL A 46 -39.82 -13.58 34.58
N ALA A 47 -40.21 -12.35 34.37
CA ALA A 47 -39.53 -11.12 34.79
C ALA A 47 -40.36 -10.60 35.99
N PRO A 48 -40.07 -9.51 36.70
CA PRO A 48 -38.98 -8.56 36.71
C PRO A 48 -38.47 -8.18 38.11
N ALA A 49 -37.55 -7.25 38.27
CA ALA A 49 -37.60 -6.23 39.33
C ALA A 49 -36.53 -5.17 39.16
N ALA A 50 -37.02 -3.97 39.07
CA ALA A 50 -36.34 -2.70 39.27
C ALA A 50 -36.30 -2.34 40.76
N ALA A 51 -35.47 -1.38 41.13
CA ALA A 51 -35.55 -0.34 42.17
C ALA A 51 -34.16 0.22 42.39
N ASP A 52 -33.94 1.46 42.16
CA ASP A 52 -34.34 2.73 42.76
C ASP A 52 -33.32 3.28 43.76
N GLN A 53 -32.90 4.55 43.48
CA GLN A 53 -32.71 5.72 44.36
C GLN A 53 -31.66 5.60 45.49
N ASP A 54 -30.87 6.61 45.84
CA ASP A 54 -31.04 8.05 46.11
C ASP A 54 -29.67 8.70 46.29
N ALA A 55 -29.42 9.87 45.78
CA ALA A 55 -29.38 11.23 46.32
C ALA A 55 -28.72 11.46 47.69
N ALA A 56 -27.85 12.46 47.76
CA ALA A 56 -27.63 13.56 48.73
C ALA A 56 -26.27 14.18 48.45
N GLN A 57 -26.11 15.39 48.04
CA GLN A 57 -26.19 16.76 48.58
C GLN A 57 -25.59 16.94 50.00
N GLU A 58 -24.75 17.94 50.04
CA GLU A 58 -24.54 19.02 51.07
C GLU A 58 -23.05 19.34 51.16
N ASP A 59 -22.60 20.51 50.89
CA ASP A 59 -22.76 21.86 51.41
C ASP A 59 -21.66 22.29 52.40
N THR A 60 -21.31 23.55 52.24
CA THR A 60 -20.83 24.55 53.21
C THR A 60 -19.34 24.53 53.61
N GLU A 61 -18.68 25.59 53.57
CA GLU A 61 -18.63 26.95 53.99
C GLU A 61 -17.21 27.37 54.48
N ARG A 62 -16.83 28.55 54.05
CA ARG A 62 -16.27 29.70 54.78
C ARG A 62 -14.91 29.71 55.49
N ALA A 63 -14.33 30.79 55.18
CA ALA A 63 -13.71 31.92 55.94
C ALA A 63 -12.19 31.83 56.03
N GLY A 64 -11.40 32.91 55.83
CA GLY A 64 -11.51 34.29 56.08
C GLY A 64 -10.18 34.80 56.61
N GLY A 65 -9.81 36.04 56.35
CA GLY A 65 -8.83 36.79 57.13
C GLY A 65 -7.63 37.32 56.35
N GLU A 66 -7.64 38.53 55.88
CA GLU A 66 -7.21 39.80 56.40
C GLU A 66 -5.69 39.96 56.65
N GLY A 67 -5.13 41.02 56.06
CA GLY A 67 -3.89 41.64 56.52
C GLY A 67 -3.13 42.42 55.45
N ALA A 68 -3.48 43.68 55.21
CA ALA A 68 -2.59 44.72 54.72
C ALA A 68 -1.92 45.41 55.96
N PRO A 69 -0.94 46.36 55.90
CA PRO A 69 -0.80 47.40 54.88
C PRO A 69 0.64 47.91 54.59
N ASP A 70 0.66 48.90 53.68
CA ASP A 70 1.51 50.07 53.60
C ASP A 70 2.93 50.11 53.02
N GLY A 71 3.06 51.04 52.07
CA GLY A 71 4.17 51.93 51.98
C GLY A 71 4.71 52.38 50.63
N GLY A 72 4.13 53.45 50.07
CA GLY A 72 4.85 54.62 49.62
C GLY A 72 5.55 54.70 48.26
N GLY A 73 5.03 55.52 47.37
CA GLY A 73 5.79 56.66 46.86
C GLY A 73 6.00 56.82 45.34
N HIS A 74 5.21 57.71 44.72
CA HIS A 74 5.55 58.71 43.65
C HIS A 74 6.05 58.17 42.27
N GLY A 75 5.41 58.40 41.17
CA GLY A 75 5.20 59.64 40.44
C GLY A 75 5.13 59.31 38.92
N GLY A 76 4.19 59.95 38.24
CA GLY A 76 4.27 60.10 36.77
C GLY A 76 3.11 59.55 35.93
N ARG A 77 2.07 60.35 35.76
CA ARG A 77 1.11 60.30 34.66
C ARG A 77 1.79 60.77 33.37
N PRO A 78 1.35 60.36 32.13
CA PRO A 78 -0.03 60.58 31.70
C PRO A 78 -0.66 59.64 30.67
N SER A 79 -1.94 59.86 30.50
CA SER A 79 -2.85 59.69 29.36
C SER A 79 -3.46 58.34 29.08
N ALA A 80 -4.75 58.35 29.34
CA ALA A 80 -5.76 57.39 29.01
C ALA A 80 -5.97 57.19 27.50
N ARG A 81 -6.17 55.93 27.08
CA ARG A 81 -6.99 55.59 25.93
C ARG A 81 -8.00 54.53 26.32
N PRO A 82 -9.23 54.56 25.77
CA PRO A 82 -10.34 53.79 26.29
C PRO A 82 -10.28 52.30 25.89
N GLY A 83 -10.70 51.49 26.82
CA GLY A 83 -10.83 50.02 26.64
C GLY A 83 -11.84 49.66 25.58
N GLY A 84 -11.36 48.91 24.61
CA GLY A 84 -12.18 48.15 23.69
C GLY A 84 -12.36 46.74 24.22
N SER A 85 -13.59 46.40 24.58
CA SER A 85 -14.03 45.04 24.87
C SER A 85 -13.69 44.11 23.69
N ALA A 86 -12.74 43.19 23.89
CA ALA A 86 -12.46 42.12 22.94
C ALA A 86 -13.62 41.10 22.95
N GLY A 87 -14.60 41.34 22.10
CA GLY A 87 -15.67 40.41 21.85
C GLY A 87 -15.14 39.18 21.11
N LEU A 88 -15.37 38.01 21.65
CA LEU A 88 -15.11 36.67 21.10
C LEU A 88 -15.88 36.34 19.78
N ALA A 89 -16.52 37.33 19.13
CA ALA A 89 -17.36 37.14 17.94
C ALA A 89 -16.63 37.25 16.58
N GLY A 90 -15.29 37.42 16.56
CA GLY A 90 -14.55 37.67 15.31
C GLY A 90 -13.79 36.51 14.68
N LEU A 91 -13.80 35.29 15.25
CA LEU A 91 -12.97 34.16 14.78
C LEU A 91 -13.49 33.39 13.56
N PRO A 92 -14.80 33.17 13.31
CA PRO A 92 -15.22 32.45 12.13
C PRO A 92 -15.10 33.26 10.82
N GLY A 93 -15.28 34.55 10.83
CA GLY A 93 -15.24 35.38 9.62
C GLY A 93 -13.86 35.57 9.00
N ARG A 94 -12.79 35.57 9.81
CA ARG A 94 -11.40 35.73 9.32
C ARG A 94 -10.83 34.47 8.71
N VAL A 95 -11.22 33.29 9.18
CA VAL A 95 -10.80 32.00 8.62
C VAL A 95 -11.47 31.76 7.28
N VAL A 96 -12.77 32.05 7.16
CA VAL A 96 -13.54 31.90 5.92
C VAL A 96 -13.08 32.87 4.82
N THR A 97 -12.77 34.14 5.17
CA THR A 97 -12.25 35.10 4.18
C THR A 97 -10.80 34.83 3.76
N GLY A 98 -10.00 34.18 4.59
CA GLY A 98 -8.65 33.73 4.25
C GLY A 98 -8.67 32.53 3.31
N ALA A 99 -9.53 31.56 3.56
CA ALA A 99 -9.74 30.39 2.73
C ALA A 99 -10.27 30.75 1.33
N GLY A 100 -11.24 31.67 1.24
CA GLY A 100 -11.82 32.13 -0.03
C GLY A 100 -10.80 32.88 -0.91
N ARG A 101 -9.91 33.68 -0.33
CA ARG A 101 -8.83 34.34 -1.08
C ARG A 101 -7.74 33.37 -1.52
N GLY A 102 -7.45 32.34 -0.73
CA GLY A 102 -6.54 31.25 -1.10
C GLY A 102 -7.06 30.44 -2.27
N LEU A 103 -8.35 30.05 -2.24
CA LEU A 103 -9.01 29.34 -3.35
C LEU A 103 -9.05 30.18 -4.63
N ALA A 104 -9.34 31.49 -4.55
CA ALA A 104 -9.32 32.38 -5.70
C ALA A 104 -7.92 32.53 -6.32
N ALA A 105 -6.84 32.41 -5.54
CA ALA A 105 -5.48 32.47 -6.05
C ALA A 105 -5.00 31.19 -6.74
N HIS A 106 -5.70 30.06 -6.56
CA HIS A 106 -5.36 28.74 -7.10
C HIS A 106 -6.48 28.09 -7.93
N TRP A 107 -7.44 28.90 -8.42
CA TRP A 107 -8.64 28.40 -9.09
C TRP A 107 -8.31 27.52 -10.32
N GLN A 108 -7.24 27.86 -11.08
CA GLN A 108 -6.82 27.06 -12.23
C GLN A 108 -6.48 25.62 -11.83
N PHE A 109 -5.70 25.46 -10.75
CA PHE A 109 -5.40 24.13 -10.22
C PHE A 109 -6.65 23.47 -9.61
N GLY A 110 -7.54 24.27 -9.01
CA GLY A 110 -8.85 23.80 -8.53
C GLY A 110 -9.69 23.15 -9.64
N VAL A 111 -9.68 23.73 -10.85
CA VAL A 111 -10.32 23.11 -12.04
C VAL A 111 -9.66 21.77 -12.39
N VAL A 112 -8.33 21.71 -12.39
CA VAL A 112 -7.59 20.45 -12.67
C VAL A 112 -7.97 19.37 -11.64
N VAL A 113 -8.03 19.71 -10.36
CA VAL A 113 -8.46 18.79 -9.28
C VAL A 113 -9.92 18.36 -9.49
N ALA A 114 -10.83 19.29 -9.84
CA ALA A 114 -12.24 18.95 -10.09
C ALA A 114 -12.39 17.95 -11.25
N VAL A 115 -11.62 18.13 -12.33
CA VAL A 115 -11.60 17.18 -13.46
C VAL A 115 -11.01 15.82 -13.01
N ALA A 116 -9.96 15.81 -12.20
CA ALA A 116 -9.36 14.58 -11.67
C ALA A 116 -10.34 13.82 -10.74
N VAL A 117 -11.11 14.54 -9.93
CA VAL A 117 -12.17 13.95 -9.09
C VAL A 117 -13.31 13.41 -9.96
N ALA A 118 -13.77 14.18 -10.97
CA ALA A 118 -14.80 13.73 -11.88
C ALA A 118 -14.40 12.44 -12.63
N LEU A 119 -13.14 12.33 -13.03
CA LEU A 119 -12.61 11.14 -13.68
C LEU A 119 -12.65 9.92 -12.73
N ARG A 120 -12.32 10.09 -11.46
CA ARG A 120 -12.43 9.04 -10.43
C ARG A 120 -13.88 8.63 -10.19
N CYS A 121 -14.80 9.58 -10.19
CA CYS A 121 -16.23 9.27 -10.16
C CYS A 121 -16.65 8.43 -11.36
N VAL A 122 -16.14 8.71 -12.57
CA VAL A 122 -16.40 7.89 -13.75
C VAL A 122 -15.88 6.47 -13.56
N VAL A 123 -14.68 6.28 -13.02
CA VAL A 123 -14.13 4.94 -12.69
C VAL A 123 -15.04 4.21 -11.71
N MET A 124 -15.43 4.87 -10.61
CA MET A 124 -16.29 4.28 -9.57
C MET A 124 -17.71 3.95 -10.10
N LEU A 125 -18.21 4.72 -11.06
CA LEU A 125 -19.50 4.43 -11.69
C LEU A 125 -19.39 3.30 -12.72
N GLY A 126 -18.23 3.16 -13.36
CA GLY A 126 -17.99 2.19 -14.42
C GLY A 126 -17.68 0.77 -13.93
N TYR A 127 -17.10 0.65 -12.72
CA TYR A 127 -16.61 -0.61 -12.16
C TYR A 127 -16.99 -0.72 -10.67
N ARG A 128 -18.17 -1.26 -10.39
CA ARG A 128 -18.73 -1.28 -9.02
C ARG A 128 -18.58 -2.66 -8.38
N PRO A 129 -18.33 -2.74 -7.07
CA PRO A 129 -17.97 -1.68 -6.13
C PRO A 129 -16.49 -1.29 -6.22
N ILE A 130 -15.62 -2.22 -6.63
CA ILE A 130 -14.16 -2.10 -6.75
C ILE A 130 -13.63 -3.22 -7.64
N LEU A 131 -12.44 -3.08 -8.20
CA LEU A 131 -11.77 -4.11 -8.97
C LEU A 131 -10.93 -5.02 -8.05
N TRP A 132 -10.76 -6.25 -8.50
CA TRP A 132 -10.01 -7.28 -7.79
C TRP A 132 -8.76 -7.71 -8.56
N TYR A 133 -7.75 -8.10 -7.81
CA TYR A 133 -6.54 -8.77 -8.29
C TYR A 133 -6.29 -10.02 -7.42
N SER A 134 -5.38 -10.90 -7.84
CA SER A 134 -5.08 -12.11 -7.06
C SER A 134 -4.73 -11.82 -5.59
N ASP A 135 -3.97 -10.75 -5.35
CA ASP A 135 -3.55 -10.34 -4.00
C ASP A 135 -4.70 -9.82 -3.13
N SER A 136 -5.79 -9.32 -3.75
CA SER A 136 -6.88 -8.65 -3.04
C SER A 136 -7.56 -9.56 -2.02
N TYR A 137 -7.70 -10.83 -2.36
CA TYR A 137 -8.36 -11.82 -1.50
C TYR A 137 -7.57 -12.08 -0.22
N ASN A 138 -6.25 -12.23 -0.35
CA ASN A 138 -5.38 -12.42 0.79
C ASN A 138 -5.43 -11.19 1.72
N TYR A 139 -5.39 -9.98 1.17
CA TYR A 139 -5.47 -8.76 1.99
C TYR A 139 -6.76 -8.66 2.79
N ILE A 140 -7.90 -9.08 2.23
CA ILE A 140 -9.17 -9.06 2.95
C ILE A 140 -9.21 -10.17 3.98
N ALA A 141 -8.77 -11.39 3.64
CA ALA A 141 -8.69 -12.50 4.57
C ALA A 141 -7.80 -12.14 5.78
N ASP A 142 -6.60 -11.61 5.54
CA ASP A 142 -5.68 -11.19 6.61
C ASP A 142 -6.28 -10.09 7.50
N ALA A 143 -7.09 -9.18 6.91
CA ALA A 143 -7.76 -8.14 7.67
C ALA A 143 -8.84 -8.71 8.60
N VAL A 144 -9.52 -9.76 8.18
CA VAL A 144 -10.59 -10.41 8.95
C VAL A 144 -10.03 -11.38 9.98
N ASP A 145 -9.08 -12.23 9.58
CA ASP A 145 -8.51 -13.27 10.43
C ASP A 145 -7.51 -12.73 11.46
N HIS A 146 -7.00 -11.50 11.27
CA HIS A 146 -5.98 -10.87 12.12
C HIS A 146 -4.69 -11.70 12.25
N ILE A 147 -4.34 -12.43 11.21
CA ILE A 147 -3.14 -13.28 11.12
C ILE A 147 -2.21 -12.68 10.06
N PRO A 148 -0.89 -12.55 10.32
CA PRO A 148 0.02 -12.08 9.30
C PRO A 148 0.17 -13.11 8.17
N ASP A 149 0.09 -12.65 6.91
CA ASP A 149 0.41 -13.48 5.74
C ASP A 149 1.93 -13.74 5.70
N VAL A 150 2.31 -14.95 5.26
CA VAL A 150 3.71 -15.33 5.08
C VAL A 150 4.34 -14.60 3.90
N VAL A 151 3.56 -14.31 2.86
CA VAL A 151 4.06 -13.76 1.58
C VAL A 151 3.99 -12.24 1.54
N ARG A 152 3.03 -11.63 2.25
CA ARG A 152 2.73 -10.20 2.18
C ARG A 152 2.68 -9.60 3.57
N SER A 153 3.32 -8.45 3.74
CA SER A 153 3.21 -7.71 5.01
C SER A 153 1.81 -7.11 5.19
N SER A 154 1.33 -7.10 6.45
CA SER A 154 -0.08 -6.82 6.79
C SER A 154 -0.42 -5.35 7.00
N GLY A 155 0.42 -4.41 6.57
CA GLY A 155 0.12 -2.98 6.73
C GLY A 155 -1.12 -2.54 5.94
N TYR A 156 -1.37 -3.10 4.77
CA TYR A 156 -2.61 -2.84 4.02
C TYR A 156 -3.82 -3.57 4.64
N PRO A 157 -3.75 -4.83 5.06
CA PRO A 157 -4.75 -5.44 5.91
C PRO A 157 -5.15 -4.61 7.13
N PHE A 158 -4.22 -3.96 7.85
CA PHE A 158 -4.57 -3.06 8.95
C PHE A 158 -5.40 -1.84 8.51
N PHE A 159 -5.12 -1.28 7.33
CA PHE A 159 -5.97 -0.23 6.75
C PHE A 159 -7.37 -0.76 6.44
N LEU A 160 -7.48 -1.95 5.85
CA LEU A 160 -8.77 -2.60 5.59
C LEU A 160 -9.51 -2.91 6.89
N LEU A 161 -8.83 -3.43 7.90
CA LEU A 161 -9.38 -3.72 9.23
C LEU A 161 -9.99 -2.48 9.88
N ALA A 162 -9.33 -1.32 9.75
CA ALA A 162 -9.87 -0.06 10.28
C ALA A 162 -11.18 0.37 9.57
N LEU A 163 -11.42 -0.10 8.36
CA LEU A 163 -12.63 0.18 7.58
C LEU A 163 -13.67 -0.95 7.67
N LEU A 164 -13.31 -2.11 8.21
CA LEU A 164 -14.18 -3.29 8.31
C LEU A 164 -15.55 -2.96 8.94
N PRO A 165 -15.66 -2.18 10.04
CA PRO A 165 -16.95 -1.87 10.66
C PRO A 165 -17.93 -1.12 9.74
N LEU A 166 -17.46 -0.56 8.62
CA LEU A 166 -18.26 0.18 7.65
C LEU A 166 -18.77 -0.72 6.50
N HIS A 167 -18.31 -1.96 6.41
CA HIS A 167 -18.73 -2.98 5.43
C HIS A 167 -18.87 -2.43 4.00
N SER A 168 -17.90 -1.65 3.51
CA SER A 168 -18.04 -0.93 2.23
C SER A 168 -16.76 -0.91 1.39
N LEU A 169 -16.69 -1.78 0.40
CA LEU A 169 -15.63 -1.77 -0.60
C LEU A 169 -15.64 -0.48 -1.45
N THR A 170 -16.81 0.12 -1.66
CA THR A 170 -16.92 1.42 -2.32
C THR A 170 -16.20 2.52 -1.52
N LEU A 171 -16.26 2.46 -0.17
CA LEU A 171 -15.52 3.38 0.67
C LEU A 171 -14.01 3.17 0.55
N VAL A 172 -13.55 1.93 0.47
CA VAL A 172 -12.13 1.63 0.21
C VAL A 172 -11.68 2.29 -1.08
N ALA A 173 -12.41 2.09 -2.19
CA ALA A 173 -12.13 2.73 -3.48
C ALA A 173 -12.15 4.25 -3.39
N ALA A 174 -13.13 4.84 -2.70
CA ALA A 174 -13.23 6.30 -2.53
C ALA A 174 -12.05 6.88 -1.75
N LEU A 175 -11.60 6.22 -0.68
CA LEU A 175 -10.45 6.66 0.09
C LEU A 175 -9.15 6.53 -0.70
N GLN A 176 -8.96 5.46 -1.46
CA GLN A 176 -7.82 5.30 -2.34
C GLN A 176 -7.80 6.37 -3.45
N ALA A 177 -8.95 6.65 -4.06
CA ALA A 177 -9.11 7.75 -5.02
C ALA A 177 -8.78 9.12 -4.40
N LEU A 178 -9.20 9.36 -3.14
CA LEU A 178 -8.84 10.56 -2.40
C LEU A 178 -7.33 10.64 -2.16
N MET A 179 -6.67 9.53 -1.81
CA MET A 179 -5.20 9.48 -1.66
C MET A 179 -4.50 9.92 -2.95
N GLY A 180 -4.95 9.46 -4.13
CA GLY A 180 -4.40 9.87 -5.42
C GLY A 180 -4.54 11.37 -5.68
N VAL A 181 -5.71 11.94 -5.38
CA VAL A 181 -5.92 13.40 -5.48
C VAL A 181 -5.02 14.16 -4.52
N LEU A 182 -4.91 13.71 -3.26
CA LEU A 182 -4.09 14.35 -2.23
C LEU A 182 -2.59 14.32 -2.57
N MET A 183 -2.10 13.27 -3.23
CA MET A 183 -0.72 13.23 -3.75
C MET A 183 -0.47 14.34 -4.77
N GLY A 184 -1.36 14.52 -5.75
CA GLY A 184 -1.27 15.62 -6.71
C GLY A 184 -1.33 17.00 -6.06
N VAL A 185 -2.21 17.17 -5.07
CA VAL A 185 -2.32 18.41 -4.28
C VAL A 185 -1.04 18.67 -3.48
N ALA A 186 -0.46 17.65 -2.85
CA ALA A 186 0.78 17.78 -2.08
C ALA A 186 1.96 18.23 -2.96
N ILE A 187 2.11 17.63 -4.16
CA ILE A 187 3.13 18.02 -5.13
C ILE A 187 2.95 19.49 -5.54
N TYR A 188 1.74 19.85 -5.96
CA TYR A 188 1.42 21.24 -6.32
C TYR A 188 1.73 22.22 -5.19
N ALA A 189 1.29 21.92 -3.98
CA ALA A 189 1.44 22.79 -2.82
C ALA A 189 2.93 23.02 -2.47
N VAL A 190 3.75 21.95 -2.48
CA VAL A 190 5.21 22.07 -2.26
C VAL A 190 5.84 22.94 -3.32
N LEU A 191 5.54 22.71 -4.59
CA LEU A 191 6.14 23.45 -5.71
C LEU A 191 5.70 24.93 -5.69
N ARG A 192 4.45 25.22 -5.37
CA ARG A 192 3.97 26.60 -5.17
C ARG A 192 4.69 27.30 -4.02
N ARG A 193 4.86 26.60 -2.90
CA ARG A 193 5.63 27.13 -1.76
C ARG A 193 7.09 27.42 -2.12
N ARG A 194 7.66 26.67 -3.04
CA ARG A 194 9.04 26.85 -3.53
C ARG A 194 9.16 27.90 -4.63
N GLY A 195 8.08 28.60 -4.96
CA GLY A 195 8.07 29.77 -5.84
C GLY A 195 7.76 29.50 -7.30
N LEU A 196 7.39 28.27 -7.68
CA LEU A 196 7.01 28.00 -9.07
C LEU A 196 5.70 28.73 -9.41
N PRO A 197 5.52 29.20 -10.65
CA PRO A 197 4.23 29.70 -11.13
C PRO A 197 3.19 28.60 -11.08
N TRP A 198 1.90 28.95 -11.08
CA TRP A 198 0.80 27.99 -10.97
C TRP A 198 0.88 26.86 -12.02
N TRP A 199 1.18 27.18 -13.27
CA TRP A 199 1.33 26.20 -14.35
C TRP A 199 2.56 25.29 -14.15
N GLY A 200 3.69 25.84 -13.70
CA GLY A 200 4.90 25.09 -13.40
C GLY A 200 4.75 24.13 -12.22
N ALA A 201 3.88 24.45 -11.25
CA ALA A 201 3.55 23.57 -10.15
C ALA A 201 2.46 22.53 -10.53
N THR A 202 1.57 22.87 -11.48
CA THR A 202 0.52 21.97 -11.95
C THR A 202 1.09 20.86 -12.85
N LEU A 203 2.02 21.18 -13.74
CA LEU A 203 2.55 20.23 -14.72
C LEU A 203 3.10 18.94 -14.10
N PRO A 204 3.91 18.98 -13.01
CA PRO A 204 4.37 17.76 -12.32
C PRO A 204 3.27 16.97 -11.59
N ALA A 205 2.12 17.60 -11.30
CA ALA A 205 0.99 16.91 -10.66
C ALA A 205 0.12 16.13 -11.69
N LEU A 206 0.19 16.48 -13.00
CA LEU A 206 -0.67 15.86 -14.02
C LEU A 206 -0.48 14.35 -14.16
N PRO A 207 0.75 13.78 -14.17
CA PRO A 207 0.91 12.34 -14.27
C PRO A 207 0.21 11.60 -13.11
N VAL A 208 0.29 12.11 -11.89
CA VAL A 208 -0.34 11.51 -10.70
C VAL A 208 -1.87 11.62 -10.75
N LEU A 209 -2.40 12.73 -11.29
CA LEU A 209 -3.84 12.98 -11.32
C LEU A 209 -4.56 12.25 -12.46
N PHE A 210 -3.86 11.96 -13.58
CA PHE A 210 -4.49 11.54 -14.83
C PHE A 210 -3.91 10.26 -15.45
N ASP A 211 -2.86 9.66 -14.89
CA ASP A 211 -2.39 8.37 -15.39
C ASP A 211 -3.45 7.28 -15.15
N VAL A 212 -3.81 6.59 -16.22
CA VAL A 212 -4.87 5.58 -16.17
C VAL A 212 -4.52 4.41 -15.26
N PHE A 213 -3.25 4.13 -15.06
CA PHE A 213 -2.83 3.01 -14.23
C PHE A 213 -2.84 3.34 -12.76
N GLU A 214 -2.56 4.61 -12.40
CA GLU A 214 -2.84 5.12 -11.06
C GLU A 214 -4.34 5.03 -10.76
N LEU A 215 -5.19 5.50 -11.68
CA LEU A 215 -6.64 5.42 -11.55
C LEU A 215 -7.15 4.00 -11.38
N GLN A 216 -6.53 3.04 -12.06
CA GLN A 216 -6.89 1.64 -11.94
C GLN A 216 -6.45 1.05 -10.60
N LEU A 217 -5.20 1.31 -10.16
CA LEU A 217 -4.72 0.87 -8.85
C LEU A 217 -5.53 1.50 -7.71
N GLU A 218 -5.90 2.78 -7.83
CA GLU A 218 -6.79 3.44 -6.87
C GLU A 218 -8.15 2.76 -6.76
N HIS A 219 -8.58 2.08 -7.82
CA HIS A 219 -9.86 1.38 -7.87
C HIS A 219 -9.73 -0.15 -7.72
N MET A 220 -8.63 -0.61 -7.13
CA MET A 220 -8.37 -2.03 -6.83
C MET A 220 -8.11 -2.21 -5.33
N VAL A 221 -8.49 -3.36 -4.78
CA VAL A 221 -8.09 -3.74 -3.41
C VAL A 221 -6.61 -4.12 -3.42
N MET A 222 -5.73 -3.10 -3.35
CA MET A 222 -4.28 -3.27 -3.52
C MET A 222 -3.50 -2.35 -2.57
N SER A 223 -2.40 -2.87 -2.04
CA SER A 223 -1.52 -2.16 -1.11
C SER A 223 -0.75 -0.99 -1.75
N ASP A 224 -0.68 -0.96 -3.08
CA ASP A 224 0.16 -0.02 -3.83
C ASP A 224 -0.19 1.44 -3.56
N VAL A 225 -1.46 1.81 -3.63
CA VAL A 225 -1.91 3.21 -3.47
C VAL A 225 -1.62 3.74 -2.09
N LEU A 226 -1.90 2.96 -1.04
CA LEU A 226 -1.59 3.34 0.34
C LEU A 226 -0.09 3.54 0.52
N PHE A 227 0.73 2.65 -0.03
CA PHE A 227 2.19 2.74 -0.01
C PHE A 227 2.68 4.03 -0.68
N ILE A 228 2.24 4.27 -1.94
CA ILE A 228 2.64 5.45 -2.74
C ILE A 228 2.23 6.74 -2.02
N PHE A 229 1.01 6.77 -1.47
CA PHE A 229 0.49 7.91 -0.72
C PHE A 229 1.36 8.23 0.50
N LEU A 230 1.64 7.23 1.34
CA LEU A 230 2.44 7.41 2.56
C LEU A 230 3.83 7.97 2.25
N ILE A 231 4.54 7.38 1.29
CA ILE A 231 5.89 7.83 0.92
C ILE A 231 5.84 9.22 0.27
N THR A 232 4.89 9.46 -0.64
CA THR A 232 4.78 10.74 -1.35
C THR A 232 4.48 11.88 -0.39
N VAL A 233 3.52 11.71 0.52
CA VAL A 233 3.14 12.76 1.49
C VAL A 233 4.26 12.98 2.52
N ALA A 234 4.91 11.92 3.00
CA ALA A 234 6.05 12.04 3.91
C ALA A 234 7.19 12.84 3.28
N VAL A 235 7.59 12.49 2.05
CA VAL A 235 8.65 13.19 1.30
C VAL A 235 8.23 14.63 0.98
N ALA A 236 6.99 14.87 0.56
CA ALA A 236 6.46 16.20 0.32
C ALA A 236 6.50 17.08 1.58
N ALA A 237 6.12 16.53 2.74
CA ALA A 237 6.20 17.22 4.03
C ALA A 237 7.64 17.57 4.42
N LEU A 238 8.60 16.67 4.18
CA LEU A 238 10.02 16.92 4.40
C LEU A 238 10.60 17.96 3.42
N CYS A 239 10.08 18.03 2.19
CA CYS A 239 10.45 19.03 1.19
C CYS A 239 9.78 20.40 1.43
N TRP A 240 8.76 20.46 2.25
CA TRP A 240 8.07 21.70 2.61
C TRP A 240 8.96 22.67 3.39
N PHE A 241 9.91 22.14 4.16
CA PHE A 241 10.83 22.88 5.02
C PHE A 241 12.29 22.67 4.58
N ASP A 242 13.13 23.69 4.75
CA ASP A 242 14.57 23.52 4.60
C ASP A 242 15.15 22.72 5.77
N GLN A 243 14.60 22.99 6.95
CA GLN A 243 14.87 22.25 8.18
C GLN A 243 13.51 21.80 8.76
N PRO A 244 13.06 20.57 8.54
CA PRO A 244 11.76 20.10 9.01
C PRO A 244 11.69 20.17 10.55
N PRO A 245 10.59 20.67 11.13
CA PRO A 245 10.39 20.65 12.58
C PRO A 245 10.30 19.21 13.10
N VAL A 246 10.53 19.02 14.40
CA VAL A 246 10.53 17.70 15.04
C VAL A 246 9.22 16.95 14.79
N THR A 247 8.08 17.64 14.88
CA THR A 247 6.76 17.05 14.62
C THR A 247 6.63 16.49 13.21
N VAL A 248 7.12 17.21 12.19
CA VAL A 248 7.14 16.73 10.80
C VAL A 248 8.10 15.56 10.65
N SER A 249 9.25 15.57 11.33
CA SER A 249 10.20 14.46 11.33
C SER A 249 9.59 13.19 11.94
N VAL A 250 8.85 13.31 13.06
CA VAL A 250 8.13 12.19 13.69
C VAL A 250 7.07 11.64 12.74
N ILE A 251 6.19 12.49 12.22
CA ILE A 251 5.09 12.07 11.35
C ILE A 251 5.62 11.42 10.07
N ALA A 252 6.61 12.04 9.42
CA ALA A 252 7.22 11.49 8.22
C ALA A 252 7.92 10.14 8.52
N GLY A 253 8.61 10.02 9.64
CA GLY A 253 9.21 8.76 10.08
C GLY A 253 8.16 7.67 10.25
N LEU A 254 7.09 7.93 11.01
CA LEU A 254 5.98 7.00 11.20
C LEU A 254 5.34 6.58 9.87
N MET A 255 5.12 7.54 8.95
CA MET A 255 4.54 7.25 7.63
C MET A 255 5.45 6.36 6.79
N ILE A 256 6.76 6.61 6.78
CA ILE A 256 7.74 5.79 6.04
C ILE A 256 7.85 4.39 6.65
N GLY A 257 7.90 4.30 7.98
CA GLY A 257 7.91 3.01 8.67
C GLY A 257 6.62 2.22 8.50
N TYR A 258 5.46 2.91 8.47
CA TYR A 258 4.20 2.25 8.15
C TYR A 258 4.17 1.81 6.67
N ALA A 259 4.71 2.60 5.75
CA ALA A 259 4.85 2.19 4.36
C ALA A 259 5.70 0.92 4.20
N ALA A 260 6.73 0.72 5.04
CA ALA A 260 7.54 -0.50 5.03
C ALA A 260 6.74 -1.75 5.40
N ILE A 261 5.76 -1.64 6.31
CA ILE A 261 4.86 -2.74 6.64
C ILE A 261 3.64 -2.84 5.72
N VAL A 262 3.41 -1.86 4.85
CA VAL A 262 2.46 -1.96 3.73
C VAL A 262 3.07 -2.72 2.56
N ARG A 263 4.36 -2.47 2.27
CA ARG A 263 5.15 -3.17 1.25
C ARG A 263 6.62 -3.22 1.67
N THR A 264 7.21 -4.39 1.63
CA THR A 264 8.59 -4.63 2.11
C THR A 264 9.65 -3.82 1.36
N VAL A 265 9.38 -3.41 0.11
CA VAL A 265 10.25 -2.45 -0.62
C VAL A 265 10.38 -1.09 0.09
N GLY A 266 9.49 -0.77 1.02
CA GLY A 266 9.57 0.43 1.87
C GLY A 266 10.67 0.39 2.93
N GLU A 267 11.12 -0.80 3.34
CA GLU A 267 12.14 -0.96 4.37
C GLU A 267 13.46 -0.23 4.01
N PRO A 268 14.09 -0.48 2.86
CA PRO A 268 15.31 0.22 2.48
C PRO A 268 15.09 1.72 2.22
N LEU A 269 13.86 2.17 1.95
CA LEU A 269 13.58 3.59 1.71
C LEU A 269 13.79 4.45 2.96
N LEU A 270 13.59 3.91 4.17
CA LEU A 270 13.90 4.63 5.40
C LEU A 270 15.39 5.02 5.44
N ALA A 271 16.28 4.09 5.07
CA ALA A 271 17.71 4.37 4.98
C ALA A 271 18.02 5.40 3.87
N VAL A 272 17.39 5.27 2.69
CA VAL A 272 17.54 6.23 1.59
C VAL A 272 17.14 7.65 2.03
N VAL A 273 16.01 7.80 2.72
CA VAL A 273 15.53 9.09 3.25
C VAL A 273 16.52 9.65 4.28
N VAL A 274 16.98 8.83 5.22
CA VAL A 274 17.99 9.24 6.22
C VAL A 274 19.26 9.75 5.55
N VAL A 275 19.81 9.00 4.62
CA VAL A 275 21.04 9.39 3.89
C VAL A 275 20.80 10.68 3.10
N ALA A 276 19.70 10.80 2.37
CA ALA A 276 19.37 12.00 1.60
C ALA A 276 19.22 13.25 2.50
N LEU A 277 18.61 13.13 3.67
CA LEU A 277 18.49 14.23 4.63
C LEU A 277 19.83 14.62 5.25
N LEU A 278 20.69 13.66 5.56
CA LEU A 278 22.05 13.92 6.05
C LEU A 278 22.90 14.64 4.98
N LEU A 279 22.84 14.18 3.73
CA LEU A 279 23.49 14.84 2.59
C LEU A 279 22.97 16.27 2.40
N ARG A 280 21.67 16.51 2.59
CA ARG A 280 21.07 17.86 2.60
C ARG A 280 21.45 18.69 3.82
N ARG A 281 22.25 18.17 4.73
CA ARG A 281 22.66 18.83 5.98
C ARG A 281 21.50 19.23 6.88
N VAL A 282 20.45 18.40 6.89
CA VAL A 282 19.40 18.52 7.90
C VAL A 282 19.99 18.18 9.27
N ASN A 283 19.55 18.88 10.30
CA ASN A 283 20.06 18.66 11.66
C ASN A 283 19.93 17.18 12.05
N TRP A 284 21.04 16.56 12.39
CA TRP A 284 21.12 15.13 12.69
C TRP A 284 20.16 14.67 13.79
N LYS A 285 19.83 15.52 14.77
CA LYS A 285 18.85 15.21 15.83
C LYS A 285 17.45 14.98 15.23
N ARG A 286 17.06 15.78 14.21
CA ARG A 286 15.78 15.62 13.51
C ARG A 286 15.76 14.38 12.63
N VAL A 287 16.90 14.06 12.01
CA VAL A 287 17.06 12.82 11.24
C VAL A 287 17.02 11.61 12.16
N ALA A 288 17.66 11.66 13.32
CA ALA A 288 17.59 10.60 14.32
C ALA A 288 16.15 10.38 14.84
N VAL A 289 15.42 11.48 15.11
CA VAL A 289 14.01 11.39 15.50
C VAL A 289 13.16 10.76 14.40
N LEU A 290 13.38 11.12 13.13
CA LEU A 290 12.70 10.50 11.99
C LEU A 290 12.99 9.01 11.92
N LEU A 291 14.26 8.62 12.03
CA LEU A 291 14.68 7.21 12.02
C LEU A 291 14.03 6.43 13.16
N LEU A 292 14.12 6.94 14.39
CA LEU A 292 13.52 6.28 15.55
C LEU A 292 12.00 6.14 15.41
N ALA A 293 11.32 7.19 14.95
CA ALA A 293 9.88 7.15 14.70
C ALA A 293 9.53 6.13 13.58
N GLY A 294 10.35 6.04 12.53
CA GLY A 294 10.15 5.08 11.44
C GLY A 294 10.38 3.63 11.86
N LEU A 295 11.28 3.39 12.80
CA LEU A 295 11.52 2.05 13.34
C LEU A 295 10.37 1.54 14.22
N VAL A 296 9.54 2.41 14.80
CA VAL A 296 8.44 1.99 15.69
C VAL A 296 7.46 1.04 14.99
N PRO A 297 6.84 1.38 13.84
CA PRO A 297 5.92 0.46 13.18
C PRO A 297 6.63 -0.79 12.64
N ILE A 298 7.87 -0.67 12.16
CA ILE A 298 8.65 -1.81 11.65
C ILE A 298 8.92 -2.83 12.77
N VAL A 299 9.50 -2.37 13.88
CA VAL A 299 9.83 -3.24 15.02
C VAL A 299 8.57 -3.80 15.68
N GLY A 300 7.53 -2.97 15.82
CA GLY A 300 6.24 -3.42 16.35
C GLY A 300 5.62 -4.53 15.50
N TYR A 301 5.65 -4.37 14.17
CA TYR A 301 5.17 -5.40 13.25
C TYR A 301 6.03 -6.67 13.30
N MET A 302 7.36 -6.55 13.28
CA MET A 302 8.26 -7.71 13.38
C MET A 302 8.07 -8.49 14.69
N ALA A 303 7.79 -7.80 15.80
CA ALA A 303 7.47 -8.44 17.07
C ALA A 303 6.13 -9.18 17.01
N TRP A 304 5.12 -8.58 16.36
CA TRP A 304 3.84 -9.24 16.12
C TRP A 304 3.98 -10.44 15.18
N TYR A 305 4.72 -10.31 14.06
CA TYR A 305 5.01 -11.41 13.14
C TYR A 305 5.73 -12.57 13.85
N HIS A 306 6.71 -12.24 14.71
CA HIS A 306 7.42 -13.23 15.50
C HIS A 306 6.51 -14.06 16.42
N SER A 307 5.43 -13.47 16.97
CA SER A 307 4.50 -14.20 17.84
C SER A 307 3.74 -15.32 17.11
N PHE A 308 3.60 -15.23 15.77
CA PHE A 308 2.95 -16.25 14.94
C PHE A 308 3.97 -17.24 14.34
N TYR A 309 5.08 -16.75 13.80
CA TYR A 309 6.01 -17.54 12.98
C TYR A 309 7.38 -17.77 13.62
N GLY A 310 7.65 -17.21 14.82
CA GLY A 310 8.94 -17.35 15.51
C GLY A 310 10.11 -16.71 14.77
N GLN A 311 9.85 -15.69 13.90
CA GLN A 311 10.86 -14.98 13.12
C GLN A 311 10.62 -13.47 13.19
N TYR A 312 11.70 -12.69 13.38
CA TYR A 312 11.64 -11.23 13.27
C TYR A 312 11.81 -10.82 11.79
N ALA A 313 10.73 -10.73 11.06
CA ALA A 313 10.72 -10.42 9.63
C ALA A 313 9.48 -9.59 9.26
N LEU A 314 9.48 -8.98 8.08
CA LEU A 314 8.30 -8.31 7.50
C LEU A 314 7.46 -9.28 6.65
N ASP A 315 8.10 -10.30 6.09
CA ASP A 315 7.49 -11.44 5.41
C ASP A 315 8.39 -12.69 5.56
N GLY A 316 7.89 -13.85 5.20
CA GLY A 316 8.60 -15.13 5.24
C GLY A 316 8.93 -15.69 3.86
N ALA A 317 8.87 -14.88 2.80
CA ALA A 317 9.02 -15.33 1.42
C ALA A 317 10.15 -14.62 0.64
N SER A 318 10.96 -13.80 1.32
CA SER A 318 12.03 -13.02 0.69
C SER A 318 13.05 -13.88 -0.05
N GLY A 319 13.42 -15.04 0.47
CA GLY A 319 14.31 -16.00 -0.18
C GLY A 319 13.69 -16.61 -1.43
N THR A 320 12.41 -16.95 -1.35
CA THR A 320 11.62 -17.49 -2.47
C THR A 320 11.51 -16.49 -3.62
N PHE A 321 11.26 -15.21 -3.33
CA PHE A 321 11.23 -14.16 -4.35
C PHE A 321 12.61 -13.92 -4.97
N LEU A 322 13.66 -13.93 -4.18
CA LEU A 322 15.03 -13.78 -4.69
C LEU A 322 15.45 -14.99 -5.55
N TYR A 323 15.06 -16.21 -5.16
CA TYR A 323 15.22 -17.40 -6.00
C TYR A 323 14.52 -17.27 -7.36
N SER A 324 13.27 -16.83 -7.34
CA SER A 324 12.53 -16.55 -8.58
C SER A 324 13.27 -15.56 -9.47
N ARG A 325 13.86 -14.51 -8.88
CA ARG A 325 14.64 -13.52 -9.62
C ARG A 325 15.86 -14.13 -10.30
N VAL A 326 16.64 -14.97 -9.60
CA VAL A 326 17.85 -15.56 -10.15
C VAL A 326 17.57 -16.72 -11.10
N SER A 327 16.40 -17.35 -11.00
CA SER A 327 16.01 -18.46 -11.88
C SER A 327 16.00 -18.08 -13.35
N SER A 328 15.88 -16.80 -13.70
CA SER A 328 15.93 -16.33 -15.09
C SER A 328 17.31 -16.52 -15.75
N PHE A 329 18.41 -16.52 -14.97
CA PHE A 329 19.78 -16.54 -15.51
C PHE A 329 20.70 -17.60 -14.88
N SER A 330 20.40 -18.13 -13.69
CA SER A 330 21.33 -18.99 -12.94
C SER A 330 21.61 -20.31 -13.66
N GLU A 331 22.87 -20.58 -13.92
CA GLU A 331 23.37 -21.84 -14.49
C GLU A 331 24.16 -22.60 -13.44
N CYS A 332 23.63 -23.74 -12.97
CA CYS A 332 24.29 -24.51 -11.90
C CYS A 332 25.66 -25.06 -12.30
N ALA A 333 25.91 -25.26 -13.60
CA ALA A 333 27.24 -25.62 -14.09
C ALA A 333 28.32 -24.57 -13.77
N LYS A 334 27.92 -23.32 -13.56
CA LYS A 334 28.79 -22.21 -13.17
C LYS A 334 28.93 -22.04 -11.64
N MET A 335 28.28 -22.91 -10.85
CA MET A 335 28.32 -22.94 -9.38
C MET A 335 28.99 -24.22 -8.86
N PRO A 336 30.31 -24.37 -8.98
CA PRO A 336 31.01 -25.63 -8.66
C PRO A 336 30.90 -26.02 -7.18
N ASN A 337 30.72 -25.06 -6.30
CA ASN A 337 30.64 -25.27 -4.84
C ASN A 337 29.20 -25.33 -4.34
N LEU A 338 28.20 -25.47 -5.22
CA LEU A 338 26.80 -25.53 -4.82
C LEU A 338 26.54 -26.76 -3.93
N ALA A 339 25.98 -26.53 -2.75
CA ALA A 339 25.66 -27.58 -1.81
C ALA A 339 24.70 -28.62 -2.42
N PRO A 340 24.81 -29.90 -2.06
CA PRO A 340 24.02 -30.98 -2.69
C PRO A 340 22.51 -30.78 -2.56
N ASP A 341 22.04 -30.25 -1.44
CA ASP A 341 20.64 -29.96 -1.14
C ASP A 341 20.07 -28.81 -1.97
N LEU A 342 20.92 -27.87 -2.40
CA LEU A 342 20.52 -26.77 -3.29
C LEU A 342 20.38 -27.19 -4.76
N LYS A 343 20.96 -28.33 -5.16
CA LYS A 343 20.93 -28.79 -6.56
C LYS A 343 19.52 -29.10 -7.08
N VAL A 344 18.58 -29.36 -6.19
CA VAL A 344 17.17 -29.57 -6.56
C VAL A 344 16.54 -28.31 -7.18
N LEU A 345 17.08 -27.11 -6.85
CA LEU A 345 16.63 -25.83 -7.37
C LEU A 345 17.19 -25.49 -8.76
N CYS A 346 18.10 -26.31 -9.29
CA CYS A 346 18.68 -26.11 -10.60
C CYS A 346 17.66 -26.38 -11.71
N ASP A 347 17.48 -25.42 -12.61
CA ASP A 347 16.75 -25.65 -13.86
C ASP A 347 17.75 -26.12 -14.95
N PRO A 348 17.57 -27.31 -15.53
CA PRO A 348 18.45 -27.81 -16.58
C PRO A 348 18.27 -27.09 -17.92
N ARG A 349 17.18 -26.33 -18.10
CA ARG A 349 16.90 -25.59 -19.33
C ARG A 349 17.85 -24.40 -19.49
N PRO A 350 18.29 -24.08 -20.70
CA PRO A 350 19.03 -22.84 -20.95
C PRO A 350 18.15 -21.62 -20.64
N PRO A 351 18.73 -20.46 -20.25
CA PRO A 351 17.98 -19.28 -19.78
C PRO A 351 16.88 -18.80 -20.73
N ASP A 352 17.10 -18.87 -22.05
CA ASP A 352 16.15 -18.46 -23.10
C ASP A 352 14.93 -19.36 -23.26
N GLN A 353 14.95 -20.57 -22.66
CA GLN A 353 13.85 -21.55 -22.71
C GLN A 353 13.13 -21.68 -21.35
N ARG A 354 13.47 -20.85 -20.39
CA ARG A 354 12.87 -20.91 -19.06
C ARG A 354 11.51 -20.22 -19.03
N PRO A 355 10.61 -20.68 -18.16
CA PRO A 355 9.34 -19.99 -17.94
C PRO A 355 9.56 -18.65 -17.23
N SER A 356 8.49 -17.90 -17.09
CA SER A 356 8.53 -16.64 -16.33
C SER A 356 8.96 -16.88 -14.88
N SER A 357 9.59 -15.89 -14.27
CA SER A 357 10.03 -15.94 -12.87
C SER A 357 8.90 -16.30 -11.91
N GLN A 358 7.66 -15.92 -12.23
CA GLN A 358 6.48 -16.23 -11.41
C GLN A 358 6.13 -17.72 -11.35
N GLU A 359 6.44 -18.48 -12.39
CA GLU A 359 6.20 -19.93 -12.37
C GLU A 359 7.09 -20.65 -11.37
N TYR A 360 8.27 -20.09 -11.06
CA TYR A 360 9.13 -20.64 -10.01
C TYR A 360 8.59 -20.40 -8.58
N ILE A 361 7.62 -19.51 -8.42
CA ILE A 361 6.97 -19.26 -7.13
C ILE A 361 5.60 -19.95 -7.07
N TRP A 362 4.76 -19.78 -8.10
CA TRP A 362 3.33 -20.06 -8.01
C TRP A 362 2.89 -21.36 -8.70
N SER A 363 3.79 -22.05 -9.43
CA SER A 363 3.45 -23.32 -10.06
C SER A 363 3.59 -24.49 -9.08
N ASP A 364 2.62 -25.40 -9.09
CA ASP A 364 2.68 -26.64 -8.32
C ASP A 364 3.86 -27.55 -8.73
N SER A 365 4.46 -27.30 -9.90
CA SER A 365 5.63 -28.00 -10.41
C SER A 365 6.96 -27.34 -10.04
N THR A 366 6.94 -26.25 -9.26
CA THR A 366 8.16 -25.57 -8.85
C THR A 366 9.10 -26.50 -8.06
N PRO A 367 10.43 -26.40 -8.24
CA PRO A 367 11.38 -27.14 -7.43
C PRO A 367 11.22 -26.94 -5.92
N LEU A 368 10.71 -25.80 -5.48
CA LEU A 368 10.45 -25.49 -4.07
C LEU A 368 9.44 -26.44 -3.43
N VAL A 369 8.41 -26.87 -4.17
CA VAL A 369 7.43 -27.86 -3.69
C VAL A 369 8.10 -29.21 -3.41
N LYS A 370 9.14 -29.58 -4.17
CA LYS A 370 9.90 -30.83 -3.93
C LYS A 370 10.69 -30.82 -2.63
N ILE A 371 11.07 -29.63 -2.13
CA ILE A 371 11.81 -29.46 -0.87
C ILE A 371 10.87 -29.56 0.32
N SER A 372 9.70 -28.94 0.22
CA SER A 372 8.79 -28.70 1.35
C SER A 372 7.51 -29.54 1.33
N GLY A 373 7.37 -30.45 0.37
CA GLY A 373 6.15 -31.21 0.19
C GLY A 373 5.09 -30.45 -0.58
N SER A 374 4.32 -29.58 0.07
CA SER A 374 3.25 -28.80 -0.58
C SER A 374 3.30 -27.31 -0.29
N ASN A 375 4.26 -26.84 0.53
CA ASN A 375 4.34 -25.45 0.97
C ASN A 375 5.66 -24.80 0.58
N GLN A 376 5.70 -24.18 -0.61
CA GLN A 376 6.86 -23.44 -1.13
C GLN A 376 7.24 -22.20 -0.30
N PHE A 377 6.36 -21.74 0.60
CA PHE A 377 6.61 -20.63 1.49
C PHE A 377 6.94 -21.07 2.93
N SER A 378 7.25 -22.37 3.12
CA SER A 378 7.76 -22.83 4.42
C SER A 378 9.09 -22.16 4.74
N LYS A 379 9.37 -21.92 6.03
CA LYS A 379 10.65 -21.35 6.50
C LYS A 379 11.87 -22.09 5.94
N HIS A 380 11.77 -23.41 5.81
CA HIS A 380 12.84 -24.23 5.28
C HIS A 380 13.05 -23.99 3.78
N ALA A 381 11.96 -23.99 2.98
CA ALA A 381 12.04 -23.73 1.55
C ALA A 381 12.55 -22.31 1.26
N ASP A 382 12.07 -21.31 1.99
CA ASP A 382 12.54 -19.92 1.85
C ASP A 382 14.03 -19.77 2.18
N SER A 383 14.51 -20.42 3.24
CA SER A 383 15.92 -20.41 3.61
C SER A 383 16.82 -21.02 2.53
N ILE A 384 16.43 -22.18 1.99
CA ILE A 384 17.16 -22.89 0.91
C ILE A 384 17.13 -22.05 -0.37
N ALA A 385 15.96 -21.49 -0.72
CA ALA A 385 15.79 -20.62 -1.88
C ALA A 385 16.69 -19.37 -1.78
N GLY A 386 16.71 -18.74 -0.61
CA GLY A 386 17.57 -17.58 -0.36
C GLY A 386 19.05 -17.88 -0.43
N GLN A 387 19.49 -19.05 0.09
CA GLN A 387 20.89 -19.48 -0.03
C GLN A 387 21.28 -19.74 -1.49
N PHE A 388 20.48 -20.51 -2.24
CA PHE A 388 20.68 -20.72 -3.67
C PHE A 388 20.81 -19.40 -4.44
N ALA A 389 19.93 -18.45 -4.14
CA ALA A 389 19.93 -17.16 -4.81
C ALA A 389 21.22 -16.36 -4.54
N LYS A 390 21.73 -16.38 -3.31
CA LYS A 390 23.01 -15.75 -2.96
C LYS A 390 24.16 -16.40 -3.72
N ASP A 391 24.24 -17.72 -3.68
CA ASP A 391 25.28 -18.48 -4.37
C ASP A 391 25.27 -18.21 -5.89
N ALA A 392 24.06 -18.09 -6.48
CA ALA A 392 23.89 -17.77 -7.88
C ALA A 392 24.36 -16.35 -8.25
N ILE A 393 24.05 -15.35 -7.41
CA ILE A 393 24.50 -13.97 -7.60
C ILE A 393 26.01 -13.86 -7.46
N GLU A 394 26.58 -14.50 -6.44
CA GLU A 394 28.03 -14.49 -6.18
C GLU A 394 28.82 -15.17 -7.30
N ALA A 395 28.30 -16.29 -7.84
CA ALA A 395 28.95 -17.01 -8.93
C ALA A 395 28.76 -16.36 -10.31
N GLN A 396 27.68 -15.60 -10.50
CA GLN A 396 27.28 -15.05 -11.81
C GLN A 396 26.86 -13.57 -11.70
N PRO A 397 27.71 -12.68 -11.15
CA PRO A 397 27.33 -11.27 -10.90
C PRO A 397 27.05 -10.48 -12.17
N VAL A 398 27.71 -10.82 -13.28
CA VAL A 398 27.48 -10.15 -14.58
C VAL A 398 26.10 -10.51 -15.13
N ALA A 399 25.72 -11.79 -15.12
CA ALA A 399 24.40 -12.23 -15.57
C ALA A 399 23.27 -11.64 -14.70
N TYR A 400 23.49 -11.52 -13.40
CA TYR A 400 22.57 -10.81 -12.51
C TYR A 400 22.43 -9.34 -12.89
N ALA A 401 23.55 -8.65 -13.12
CA ALA A 401 23.53 -7.23 -13.53
C ALA A 401 22.83 -7.05 -14.88
N GLU A 402 23.09 -7.92 -15.86
CA GLU A 402 22.39 -7.90 -17.16
C GLU A 402 20.88 -8.09 -17.02
N ALA A 403 20.44 -9.03 -16.17
CA ALA A 403 19.04 -9.26 -15.91
C ALA A 403 18.37 -8.03 -15.25
N VAL A 404 19.03 -7.38 -14.28
CA VAL A 404 18.56 -6.13 -13.65
C VAL A 404 18.48 -4.98 -14.66
N LEU A 405 19.52 -4.82 -15.50
CA LEU A 405 19.56 -3.75 -16.52
C LEU A 405 18.50 -3.95 -17.61
N THR A 406 18.21 -5.20 -17.98
CA THR A 406 17.14 -5.53 -18.93
C THR A 406 15.78 -5.09 -18.38
N ASP A 407 15.49 -5.41 -17.12
CA ASP A 407 14.24 -5.00 -16.46
C ASP A 407 14.15 -3.48 -16.27
N LEU A 408 15.26 -2.82 -15.95
CA LEU A 408 15.33 -1.36 -15.94
C LEU A 408 15.07 -0.78 -17.34
N GLY A 409 15.56 -1.41 -18.40
CA GLY A 409 15.25 -1.04 -19.78
C GLY A 409 13.75 -1.10 -20.09
N HIS A 410 13.06 -2.12 -19.60
CA HIS A 410 11.60 -2.24 -19.73
C HIS A 410 10.86 -1.08 -19.04
N THR A 411 11.35 -0.60 -17.90
CA THR A 411 10.80 0.57 -17.19
C THR A 411 10.72 1.81 -18.08
N PHE A 412 11.72 2.00 -18.95
CA PHE A 412 11.82 3.18 -19.81
C PHE A 412 11.31 2.97 -21.23
N SER A 413 10.66 1.85 -21.51
CA SER A 413 10.07 1.58 -22.83
C SER A 413 8.94 2.55 -23.15
N TRP A 414 8.86 2.96 -24.45
CA TRP A 414 7.78 3.84 -24.91
C TRP A 414 6.41 3.17 -24.80
N ASN A 415 6.31 1.94 -25.27
CA ASN A 415 5.11 1.14 -25.12
C ASN A 415 5.24 0.24 -23.90
N ARG A 416 4.11 -0.05 -23.27
CA ARG A 416 4.07 -1.07 -22.23
C ARG A 416 4.39 -2.42 -22.83
N THR A 417 5.51 -2.98 -22.42
CA THR A 417 5.89 -4.35 -22.73
C THR A 417 5.15 -5.30 -21.78
N ARG A 418 5.00 -6.53 -22.21
CA ARG A 418 4.52 -7.62 -21.35
C ARG A 418 5.49 -7.77 -20.18
N SER A 419 4.99 -7.77 -18.97
CA SER A 419 5.85 -8.01 -17.80
C SER A 419 6.06 -9.49 -17.64
N ASP A 420 7.30 -9.90 -17.40
CA ASP A 420 7.64 -11.32 -17.15
C ASP A 420 6.97 -11.85 -15.90
N ILE A 421 6.63 -10.97 -14.95
CA ILE A 421 5.95 -11.31 -13.72
C ILE A 421 4.51 -11.77 -13.95
N THR A 422 3.81 -11.25 -14.94
CA THR A 422 2.38 -11.56 -15.12
C THR A 422 2.06 -12.60 -16.20
N GLY A 423 3.06 -13.11 -16.93
CA GLY A 423 2.97 -14.22 -17.90
C GLY A 423 1.86 -14.14 -18.96
N SER A 424 0.69 -13.64 -18.63
CA SER A 424 -0.57 -13.76 -19.37
C SER A 424 -1.11 -12.46 -19.98
N GLY A 425 -0.32 -11.41 -20.07
CA GLY A 425 -0.75 -10.16 -20.70
C GLY A 425 -1.04 -9.02 -19.71
N PRO A 426 -1.60 -7.92 -20.14
CA PRO A 426 -1.71 -6.72 -19.35
C PRO A 426 -2.79 -6.86 -18.26
N SER A 427 -2.38 -7.29 -17.07
CA SER A 427 -3.26 -7.46 -15.90
C SER A 427 -3.82 -6.15 -15.35
N PHE A 428 -3.31 -5.00 -15.81
CA PHE A 428 -3.69 -3.68 -15.35
C PHE A 428 -4.33 -2.90 -16.50
N ARG A 429 -5.59 -3.29 -16.86
CA ARG A 429 -6.41 -2.59 -17.87
C ARG A 429 -7.85 -2.57 -17.43
N PHE A 430 -8.53 -1.48 -17.76
CA PHE A 430 -9.98 -1.44 -17.73
C PHE A 430 -10.53 -2.33 -18.84
N GLU A 431 -11.31 -3.33 -18.49
CA GLU A 431 -11.86 -4.32 -19.42
C GLU A 431 -13.35 -4.12 -19.62
N ALA A 432 -13.85 -4.54 -20.80
CA ALA A 432 -15.28 -4.49 -21.11
C ALA A 432 -16.09 -5.53 -20.32
N HIS A 433 -15.41 -6.60 -19.90
CA HIS A 433 -15.97 -7.68 -19.11
C HIS A 433 -14.98 -8.04 -18.01
N VAL A 434 -15.46 -8.13 -16.79
CA VAL A 434 -14.68 -8.68 -15.67
C VAL A 434 -15.11 -10.13 -15.51
N THR A 435 -14.16 -11.04 -15.56
CA THR A 435 -14.45 -12.47 -15.38
C THR A 435 -14.85 -12.70 -13.92
N PRO A 436 -16.08 -13.16 -13.64
CA PRO A 436 -16.46 -13.46 -12.27
C PRO A 436 -15.60 -14.59 -11.70
N VAL A 437 -15.31 -14.51 -10.42
CA VAL A 437 -14.67 -15.62 -9.71
C VAL A 437 -15.68 -16.75 -9.60
N THR A 438 -15.46 -17.82 -10.36
CA THR A 438 -16.31 -19.00 -10.36
C THR A 438 -15.69 -20.10 -9.52
N LYS A 439 -16.51 -21.07 -9.08
CA LYS A 439 -16.06 -22.25 -8.32
C LYS A 439 -14.94 -23.07 -9.01
N ASN A 440 -14.75 -22.88 -10.31
CA ASN A 440 -13.73 -23.55 -11.11
C ASN A 440 -12.46 -22.71 -11.32
N SER A 441 -12.37 -21.50 -10.76
CA SER A 441 -11.18 -20.66 -10.86
C SER A 441 -10.22 -20.97 -9.72
N THR A 442 -8.91 -20.95 -10.00
CA THR A 442 -7.86 -21.05 -8.95
C THR A 442 -8.09 -20.02 -7.84
N LEU A 443 -8.63 -18.86 -8.19
CA LEU A 443 -8.96 -17.79 -7.29
C LEU A 443 -10.09 -18.17 -6.30
N TRP A 444 -11.06 -19.00 -6.74
CA TRP A 444 -12.12 -19.49 -5.85
C TRP A 444 -11.56 -20.41 -4.77
N TRP A 445 -10.51 -21.18 -5.08
CA TRP A 445 -9.85 -22.05 -4.11
C TRP A 445 -9.10 -21.23 -3.06
N VAL A 446 -8.44 -20.13 -3.44
CA VAL A 446 -7.84 -19.19 -2.48
C VAL A 446 -8.91 -18.66 -1.52
N LEU A 447 -10.10 -18.31 -2.03
CA LEU A 447 -11.23 -17.87 -1.22
C LEU A 447 -11.84 -18.98 -0.36
N TYR A 448 -11.85 -20.20 -0.84
CA TYR A 448 -12.41 -21.37 -0.13
C TYR A 448 -11.52 -21.82 1.02
N TYR A 449 -10.19 -21.67 0.87
CA TYR A 449 -9.20 -22.01 1.88
C TYR A 449 -8.85 -20.83 2.79
N ALA A 450 -9.21 -19.60 2.45
CA ALA A 450 -9.31 -18.54 3.43
C ALA A 450 -10.29 -19.03 4.51
N GLN A 451 -9.79 -19.34 5.68
CA GLN A 451 -10.49 -20.14 6.71
C GLN A 451 -11.79 -19.52 7.20
N ASP A 452 -12.08 -18.28 6.81
CA ASP A 452 -13.31 -17.60 7.16
C ASP A 452 -14.08 -17.08 5.94
N LYS A 453 -14.91 -17.97 5.36
CA LYS A 453 -15.91 -17.59 4.35
C LYS A 453 -16.81 -16.44 4.80
N HIS A 454 -17.14 -16.41 6.08
CA HIS A 454 -18.05 -15.43 6.66
C HIS A 454 -17.40 -14.05 6.71
N GLY A 455 -16.12 -13.95 7.06
CA GLY A 455 -15.42 -12.68 7.12
C GLY A 455 -15.30 -12.00 5.77
N LEU A 456 -15.09 -12.76 4.69
CA LEU A 456 -15.03 -12.21 3.34
C LEU A 456 -16.41 -11.73 2.86
N GLU A 457 -17.49 -12.48 3.17
CA GLU A 457 -18.87 -12.07 2.89
C GLU A 457 -19.30 -10.90 3.77
N ASP A 458 -18.86 -10.86 5.02
CA ASP A 458 -19.09 -9.74 5.93
C ASP A 458 -18.43 -8.45 5.43
N TYR A 459 -17.23 -8.51 4.87
CA TYR A 459 -16.56 -7.33 4.31
C TYR A 459 -17.12 -6.93 2.95
N ALA A 460 -17.26 -7.89 2.04
CA ALA A 460 -17.59 -7.64 0.64
C ALA A 460 -19.10 -7.65 0.34
N GLY A 461 -19.90 -8.16 1.28
CA GLY A 461 -21.32 -8.37 1.10
C GLY A 461 -21.67 -9.63 0.29
N PRO A 462 -22.97 -9.90 0.09
CA PRO A 462 -23.42 -11.06 -0.66
C PRO A 462 -22.81 -11.09 -2.08
N GLY A 463 -22.27 -12.24 -2.47
CA GLY A 463 -21.63 -12.40 -3.79
C GLY A 463 -20.18 -11.91 -3.82
N LEU A 464 -19.55 -11.68 -2.67
CA LEU A 464 -18.13 -11.32 -2.53
C LEU A 464 -17.73 -10.04 -3.26
N GLY A 465 -18.65 -9.07 -3.38
CA GLY A 465 -18.37 -7.79 -4.03
C GLY A 465 -17.90 -7.92 -5.48
N GLN A 466 -18.37 -8.93 -6.20
CA GLN A 466 -17.98 -9.18 -7.59
C GLN A 466 -18.17 -7.91 -8.43
N PRO A 467 -17.15 -7.48 -9.19
CA PRO A 467 -17.21 -6.24 -9.92
C PRO A 467 -18.23 -6.33 -11.05
N THR A 468 -19.06 -5.30 -11.17
CA THR A 468 -19.99 -5.12 -12.29
C THR A 468 -19.49 -4.00 -13.19
N VAL A 469 -19.50 -4.25 -14.51
CA VAL A 469 -19.09 -3.28 -15.52
C VAL A 469 -20.32 -2.52 -16.01
N VAL A 470 -20.33 -1.20 -15.85
CA VAL A 470 -21.47 -0.33 -16.14
C VAL A 470 -21.17 0.61 -17.30
N GLN A 471 -22.01 0.54 -18.35
CA GLN A 471 -21.99 1.45 -19.48
C GLN A 471 -22.76 2.75 -19.18
N PRO A 472 -22.36 3.90 -19.76
CA PRO A 472 -21.29 4.12 -20.75
C PRO A 472 -19.90 4.39 -20.10
N TYR A 473 -19.80 4.41 -18.76
CA TYR A 473 -18.60 4.82 -18.01
C TYR A 473 -17.40 3.93 -18.31
N SER A 474 -17.62 2.62 -18.36
CA SER A 474 -16.56 1.64 -18.66
C SER A 474 -16.02 1.81 -20.08
N SER A 475 -16.88 2.02 -21.09
CA SER A 475 -16.44 2.31 -22.46
C SER A 475 -15.59 3.57 -22.54
N PHE A 476 -15.94 4.62 -21.78
CA PHE A 476 -15.12 5.82 -21.66
C PHE A 476 -13.72 5.48 -21.11
N MET A 477 -13.62 4.71 -20.02
CA MET A 477 -12.34 4.34 -19.44
C MET A 477 -11.50 3.45 -20.37
N ILE A 478 -12.12 2.56 -21.12
CA ILE A 478 -11.47 1.75 -22.14
C ILE A 478 -10.90 2.61 -23.27
N ALA A 479 -11.59 3.66 -23.66
CA ALA A 479 -11.07 4.63 -24.64
C ALA A 479 -9.95 5.49 -24.04
N TYR A 480 -10.14 5.99 -22.83
CA TYR A 480 -9.20 6.82 -22.08
C TYR A 480 -7.83 6.15 -21.89
N GLN A 481 -7.80 4.87 -21.51
CA GLN A 481 -6.57 4.13 -21.26
C GLN A 481 -5.66 3.96 -22.49
N LYS A 482 -6.16 4.16 -23.70
CA LYS A 482 -5.36 4.07 -24.92
C LYS A 482 -4.41 5.25 -25.09
N VAL A 483 -4.73 6.39 -24.47
CA VAL A 483 -4.06 7.67 -24.66
C VAL A 483 -3.39 8.18 -23.39
N PHE A 484 -4.10 8.13 -22.27
CA PHE A 484 -3.71 8.81 -21.03
C PHE A 484 -2.93 7.92 -20.07
N TYR A 485 -1.69 7.61 -20.40
CA TYR A 485 -0.74 6.96 -19.48
C TYR A 485 0.66 7.53 -19.67
N LEU A 486 1.42 7.56 -18.58
CA LEU A 486 2.80 8.01 -18.63
C LEU A 486 3.67 6.98 -19.37
N ARG A 487 4.29 7.38 -20.46
CA ARG A 487 5.24 6.55 -21.20
C ARG A 487 6.52 6.38 -20.39
N GLY A 488 7.12 5.19 -20.40
CA GLY A 488 8.35 4.93 -19.65
C GLY A 488 9.49 5.87 -20.03
N THR A 489 9.65 6.20 -21.32
CA THR A 489 10.63 7.19 -21.78
C THR A 489 10.38 8.59 -21.21
N LEU A 490 9.12 9.00 -21.03
CA LEU A 490 8.80 10.28 -20.38
C LEU A 490 9.15 10.24 -18.88
N LEU A 491 8.95 9.12 -18.20
CA LEU A 491 9.44 8.95 -16.84
C LEU A 491 10.96 9.06 -16.78
N GLY A 492 11.67 8.48 -17.76
CA GLY A 492 13.12 8.63 -17.90
C GLY A 492 13.54 10.10 -18.04
N VAL A 493 12.85 10.85 -18.89
CA VAL A 493 13.10 12.31 -19.05
C VAL A 493 12.85 13.07 -17.75
N ILE A 494 11.76 12.76 -17.04
CA ILE A 494 11.43 13.37 -15.74
C ILE A 494 12.55 13.11 -14.72
N LEU A 495 13.05 11.87 -14.63
CA LEU A 495 14.16 11.51 -13.75
C LEU A 495 15.46 12.22 -14.16
N LEU A 496 15.73 12.36 -15.46
CA LEU A 496 16.90 13.09 -15.96
C LEU A 496 16.83 14.59 -15.66
N ILE A 497 15.66 15.21 -15.73
CA ILE A 497 15.47 16.62 -15.31
C ILE A 497 15.80 16.75 -13.81
N GLY A 498 15.27 15.86 -12.98
CA GLY A 498 15.60 15.84 -11.55
C GLY A 498 17.11 15.68 -11.29
N ALA A 499 17.75 14.74 -11.97
CA ALA A 499 19.19 14.50 -11.89
C ALA A 499 20.00 15.74 -12.34
N ALA A 500 19.64 16.37 -13.45
CA ALA A 500 20.28 17.59 -13.94
C ALA A 500 20.17 18.73 -12.92
N GLY A 501 19.02 18.91 -12.28
CA GLY A 501 18.82 19.87 -11.20
C GLY A 501 19.70 19.59 -9.97
N ILE A 502 19.89 18.33 -9.61
CA ILE A 502 20.79 17.90 -8.53
C ILE A 502 22.23 18.24 -8.89
N ILE A 503 22.67 17.91 -10.12
CA ILE A 503 24.02 18.18 -10.61
C ILE A 503 24.28 19.70 -10.66
N ALA A 504 23.35 20.48 -11.17
CA ALA A 504 23.47 21.94 -11.24
C ALA A 504 23.62 22.57 -9.84
N ARG A 505 23.05 21.92 -8.82
CA ARG A 505 23.12 22.34 -7.42
C ARG A 505 24.10 21.52 -6.58
N TRP A 506 25.06 20.84 -7.21
CA TRP A 506 25.99 19.91 -6.52
C TRP A 506 26.72 20.56 -5.34
N ARG A 507 27.14 21.81 -5.49
CA ARG A 507 27.78 22.58 -4.40
C ARG A 507 26.87 22.75 -3.16
N ARG A 508 25.56 22.59 -3.32
CA ARG A 508 24.54 22.59 -2.25
C ARG A 508 24.00 21.18 -1.96
N TRP A 509 24.79 20.15 -2.28
CA TRP A 509 24.40 18.73 -2.09
C TRP A 509 23.06 18.39 -2.76
N GLY A 510 22.89 18.84 -4.00
CA GLY A 510 21.71 18.55 -4.82
C GLY A 510 20.43 19.31 -4.44
N GLY A 511 20.46 20.10 -3.36
CA GLY A 511 19.30 20.88 -2.93
C GLY A 511 18.10 20.02 -2.50
N LEU A 512 16.89 20.57 -2.67
CA LEU A 512 15.63 19.91 -2.27
C LEU A 512 15.25 18.73 -3.19
N ALA A 513 15.69 18.75 -4.46
CA ALA A 513 15.38 17.72 -5.43
C ALA A 513 16.02 16.36 -5.09
N LEU A 514 17.13 16.35 -4.32
CA LEU A 514 17.85 15.13 -3.98
C LEU A 514 16.96 14.09 -3.27
N LEU A 515 16.18 14.50 -2.27
CA LEU A 515 15.37 13.58 -1.48
C LEU A 515 14.31 12.85 -2.33
N PRO A 516 13.38 13.53 -3.03
CA PRO A 516 12.37 12.85 -3.82
C PRO A 516 13.00 12.09 -5.00
N TRP A 517 14.10 12.58 -5.58
CA TRP A 517 14.81 11.88 -6.64
C TRP A 517 15.45 10.58 -6.17
N ALA A 518 16.13 10.59 -5.03
CA ALA A 518 16.78 9.41 -4.47
C ALA A 518 15.76 8.31 -4.13
N VAL A 519 14.60 8.69 -3.57
CA VAL A 519 13.52 7.74 -3.26
C VAL A 519 12.89 7.22 -4.55
N ALA A 520 12.64 8.08 -5.56
CA ALA A 520 12.14 7.64 -6.86
C ALA A 520 13.10 6.68 -7.56
N ALA A 521 14.40 6.99 -7.57
CA ALA A 521 15.44 6.13 -8.15
C ALA A 521 15.51 4.77 -7.42
N ALA A 522 15.43 4.75 -6.10
CA ALA A 522 15.39 3.52 -5.33
C ALA A 522 14.16 2.67 -5.68
N LEU A 523 12.97 3.28 -5.82
CA LEU A 523 11.74 2.59 -6.20
C LEU A 523 11.77 2.03 -7.64
N VAL A 524 12.56 2.64 -8.53
CA VAL A 524 12.77 2.10 -9.89
C VAL A 524 13.75 0.93 -9.88
N VAL A 525 14.79 0.98 -9.02
CA VAL A 525 15.91 0.02 -9.05
C VAL A 525 15.65 -1.22 -8.18
N LEU A 526 15.08 -1.04 -6.98
CA LEU A 526 14.93 -2.13 -6.00
C LEU A 526 14.08 -3.31 -6.52
N PRO A 527 12.90 -3.11 -7.14
CA PRO A 527 12.10 -4.24 -7.60
C PRO A 527 12.80 -5.11 -8.66
N PRO A 528 13.45 -4.56 -9.70
CA PRO A 528 14.27 -5.36 -10.62
C PRO A 528 15.41 -6.13 -9.95
N MET A 529 15.95 -5.65 -8.85
CA MET A 529 17.00 -6.37 -8.11
C MET A 529 16.45 -7.56 -7.31
N THR A 530 15.23 -7.46 -6.77
CA THR A 530 14.73 -8.43 -5.79
C THR A 530 13.64 -9.36 -6.32
N ALA A 531 12.77 -8.88 -7.21
CA ALA A 531 11.60 -9.63 -7.66
C ALA A 531 11.45 -9.69 -9.20
N GLY A 532 11.88 -8.64 -9.92
CA GLY A 532 11.73 -8.50 -11.35
C GLY A 532 10.86 -7.30 -11.75
N PHE A 533 10.60 -7.18 -13.05
CA PHE A 533 9.89 -6.05 -13.61
C PHE A 533 8.37 -6.19 -13.54
N SER A 534 7.70 -5.15 -13.01
CA SER A 534 6.25 -4.97 -13.14
C SER A 534 5.92 -3.49 -13.26
N TYR A 535 5.00 -3.11 -14.15
CA TYR A 535 4.53 -1.72 -14.26
C TYR A 535 3.94 -1.18 -12.96
N ARG A 536 3.32 -2.02 -12.18
CA ARG A 536 2.79 -1.70 -10.86
C ARG A 536 3.85 -1.09 -9.94
N TYR A 537 5.06 -1.64 -9.99
CA TYR A 537 6.18 -1.15 -9.17
C TYR A 537 6.72 0.18 -9.67
N VAL A 538 6.69 0.41 -10.98
CA VAL A 538 7.15 1.67 -11.59
C VAL A 538 6.29 2.85 -11.17
N LEU A 539 4.97 2.66 -11.01
CA LEU A 539 4.04 3.73 -10.61
C LEU A 539 4.41 4.35 -9.26
N ALA A 540 4.97 3.56 -8.34
CA ALA A 540 5.41 4.09 -7.04
C ALA A 540 6.47 5.19 -7.14
N ALA A 541 7.27 5.21 -8.21
CA ALA A 541 8.29 6.23 -8.43
C ALA A 541 7.75 7.53 -9.06
N VAL A 542 6.61 7.48 -9.74
CA VAL A 542 6.09 8.59 -10.56
C VAL A 542 5.87 9.87 -9.76
N PRO A 543 5.13 9.87 -8.62
CA PRO A 543 4.88 11.10 -7.86
C PRO A 543 6.17 11.79 -7.39
N LEU A 544 7.13 10.99 -6.94
CA LEU A 544 8.40 11.47 -6.42
C LEU A 544 9.35 11.95 -7.52
N ALA A 545 9.39 11.26 -8.66
CA ALA A 545 10.12 11.71 -9.85
C ALA A 545 9.58 13.07 -10.34
N CYS A 546 8.26 13.22 -10.40
CA CYS A 546 7.59 14.46 -10.77
C CYS A 546 7.89 15.59 -9.78
N LEU A 547 7.83 15.31 -8.46
CA LEU A 547 8.21 16.28 -7.44
C LEU A 547 9.67 16.69 -7.57
N ALA A 548 10.58 15.74 -7.80
CA ALA A 548 12.01 16.00 -7.97
C ALA A 548 12.27 16.89 -9.19
N ALA A 549 11.65 16.58 -10.34
CA ALA A 549 11.77 17.38 -11.55
C ALA A 549 11.22 18.82 -11.37
N GLY A 550 10.10 18.96 -10.63
CA GLY A 550 9.56 20.28 -10.30
C GLY A 550 10.43 21.10 -9.34
N LEU A 551 11.24 20.45 -8.48
CA LEU A 551 12.17 21.11 -7.57
C LEU A 551 13.54 21.37 -8.21
N ALA A 552 13.84 20.74 -9.35
CA ALA A 552 15.07 20.89 -10.11
C ALA A 552 15.15 22.26 -10.80
#